data_a37fd8e5e4369c5754868832eabeb431
#
_entry.id   a37fd8e5e4369c5754868832eabeb431
#
_cell.length_a   1.000
_cell.length_b   1.000
_cell.length_c   1.000
_cell.angle_alpha   90.00
_cell.angle_beta   90.00
_cell.angle_gamma   90.00
#
_symmetry.space_group_name_H-M   'P 1'
#
loop_
_entity.id
_entity.type
_entity.pdbx_description
1 polymer ?
#
loop_
_entity_poly.entity_id
_entity_poly.type
_entity_poly.pdbx_seq_one_letter_code
_entity_poly.pdbx_strand_id
1 'polypeptide(L)'
;MLAGVALGAIAVQGLHAQAKPPVYVVTDISEITDTGGQEANKGRSMASVQAAIKKFGGRYLARTEKITALDGTPPKRIIIWSFASPEKAQAFWNSPEQKKVNEIRMNTTKSRAFIVEGL
;
A
#
# COMPACT_ATOMS: atom_id res chain seq x y z
N MET A 1 24.69 -15.94 34.89
CA MET A 1 24.00 -14.85 35.12
C MET A 1 23.92 -13.96 33.98
N LEU A 2 24.93 -13.19 33.75
CA LEU A 2 24.98 -12.28 32.64
C LEU A 2 24.79 -13.00 31.32
N ALA A 3 25.33 -14.19 31.21
CA ALA A 3 25.20 -14.99 30.00
C ALA A 3 23.73 -15.31 29.70
N GLY A 4 22.94 -15.60 30.72
CA GLY A 4 21.54 -15.89 30.54
C GLY A 4 20.77 -14.68 30.04
N VAL A 5 21.07 -13.50 30.57
CA VAL A 5 20.43 -12.26 30.12
C VAL A 5 20.77 -11.97 28.68
N ALA A 6 22.03 -12.13 28.31
CA ALA A 6 22.46 -11.91 26.93
C ALA A 6 21.76 -12.87 25.98
N LEU A 7 21.59 -14.12 26.37
CA LEU A 7 20.89 -15.08 25.53
C LEU A 7 19.43 -14.69 25.34
N GLY A 8 18.79 -14.17 26.38
CA GLY A 8 17.42 -13.70 26.27
C GLY A 8 17.30 -12.55 25.29
N ALA A 9 18.19 -11.59 25.34
CA ALA A 9 18.18 -10.48 24.42
C ALA A 9 18.40 -10.93 22.99
N ILE A 10 19.30 -11.86 22.77
CA ILE A 10 19.58 -12.40 21.45
C ILE A 10 18.34 -13.12 20.91
N ALA A 11 17.63 -13.86 21.74
CA ALA A 11 16.43 -14.56 21.32
C ALA A 11 15.34 -13.58 20.85
N VAL A 12 15.19 -12.46 21.58
CA VAL A 12 14.22 -11.43 21.16
C VAL A 12 14.60 -10.84 19.82
N GLN A 13 15.86 -10.53 19.63
CA GLN A 13 16.33 -10.01 18.36
C GLN A 13 16.16 -11.02 17.24
N GLY A 14 16.36 -12.30 17.53
CA GLY A 14 16.16 -13.35 16.56
C GLY A 14 14.71 -13.43 16.11
N LEU A 15 13.77 -13.24 17.02
CA LEU A 15 12.36 -13.22 16.67
C LEU A 15 12.04 -12.06 15.76
N HIS A 16 12.58 -10.88 16.04
CA HIS A 16 12.41 -9.74 15.15
C HIS A 16 13.02 -9.98 13.78
N ALA A 17 14.23 -10.55 13.75
CA ALA A 17 14.89 -10.85 12.50
C ALA A 17 14.14 -11.90 11.68
N GLN A 18 13.37 -12.76 12.34
CA GLN A 18 12.58 -13.78 11.68
C GLN A 18 11.19 -13.28 11.28
N ALA A 19 10.82 -12.07 11.67
CA ALA A 19 9.57 -11.50 11.24
C ALA A 19 9.56 -11.40 9.72
N LYS A 20 8.43 -11.74 9.13
CA LYS A 20 8.29 -11.66 7.68
C LYS A 20 8.47 -10.22 7.23
N PRO A 21 9.13 -10.00 6.09
CA PRO A 21 9.23 -8.66 5.56
C PRO A 21 7.85 -8.11 5.20
N PRO A 22 7.68 -6.80 5.21
CA PRO A 22 6.42 -6.20 4.80
C PRO A 22 6.18 -6.44 3.32
N VAL A 23 4.93 -6.34 2.90
CA VAL A 23 4.58 -6.30 1.50
C VAL A 23 4.04 -4.93 1.17
N TYR A 24 4.22 -4.51 -0.07
CA TYR A 24 3.72 -3.23 -0.54
C TYR A 24 2.67 -3.46 -1.62
N VAL A 25 1.58 -2.72 -1.53
CA VAL A 25 0.60 -2.63 -2.61
C VAL A 25 0.90 -1.34 -3.35
N VAL A 26 1.14 -1.44 -4.64
CA VAL A 26 1.49 -0.30 -5.47
C VAL A 26 0.39 -0.11 -6.50
N THR A 27 -0.17 1.10 -6.56
CA THR A 27 -1.07 1.50 -7.63
C THR A 27 -0.38 2.57 -8.45
N ASP A 28 -0.14 2.26 -9.71
CA ASP A 28 0.54 3.10 -10.67
C ASP A 28 -0.48 3.61 -11.68
N ILE A 29 -0.77 4.91 -11.64
CA ILE A 29 -1.72 5.54 -12.54
C ILE A 29 -0.94 6.28 -13.61
N SER A 30 -0.93 5.72 -14.83
CA SER A 30 -0.17 6.28 -15.94
C SER A 30 -0.91 7.40 -16.66
N GLU A 31 -2.25 7.37 -16.65
CA GLU A 31 -3.06 8.37 -17.33
C GLU A 31 -4.39 8.56 -16.59
N ILE A 32 -4.84 9.80 -16.50
CA ILE A 32 -6.15 10.14 -15.97
C ILE A 32 -7.03 10.48 -17.16
N THR A 33 -8.04 9.64 -17.43
CA THR A 33 -8.93 9.79 -18.58
C THR A 33 -10.19 10.58 -18.24
N ASP A 34 -10.53 10.68 -16.97
CA ASP A 34 -11.65 11.48 -16.47
C ASP A 34 -11.20 12.20 -15.19
N THR A 35 -10.77 13.45 -15.36
CA THR A 35 -10.25 14.24 -14.25
C THR A 35 -11.28 14.48 -13.15
N GLY A 36 -12.52 14.81 -13.54
CA GLY A 36 -13.59 15.06 -12.56
C GLY A 36 -13.92 13.83 -11.75
N GLY A 37 -14.05 12.67 -12.41
CA GLY A 37 -14.30 11.41 -11.73
C GLY A 37 -13.14 11.00 -10.82
N GLN A 38 -11.91 11.23 -11.25
CA GLN A 38 -10.74 10.90 -10.44
C GLN A 38 -10.63 11.80 -9.21
N GLU A 39 -10.92 13.09 -9.33
CA GLU A 39 -10.90 14.00 -8.18
C GLU A 39 -11.96 13.59 -7.15
N ALA A 40 -13.16 13.23 -7.59
CA ALA A 40 -14.20 12.72 -6.70
C ALA A 40 -13.75 11.42 -6.02
N ASN A 41 -13.08 10.54 -6.74
CA ASN A 41 -12.58 9.28 -6.20
C ASN A 41 -11.48 9.49 -5.16
N LYS A 42 -10.61 10.49 -5.35
CA LYS A 42 -9.58 10.82 -4.37
C LYS A 42 -10.20 11.17 -3.01
N GLY A 43 -11.21 12.02 -3.01
CA GLY A 43 -11.92 12.36 -1.78
C GLY A 43 -12.59 11.16 -1.14
N ARG A 44 -13.26 10.35 -1.96
CA ARG A 44 -13.93 9.14 -1.48
C ARG A 44 -12.94 8.15 -0.89
N SER A 45 -11.81 7.95 -1.54
CA SER A 45 -10.81 7.00 -1.05
C SER A 45 -10.23 7.42 0.29
N MET A 46 -10.01 8.71 0.52
CA MET A 46 -9.55 9.17 1.83
C MET A 46 -10.58 8.94 2.91
N ALA A 47 -11.86 9.20 2.62
CA ALA A 47 -12.91 9.09 3.64
C ALA A 47 -13.29 7.66 3.95
N SER A 48 -13.38 6.78 2.94
CA SER A 48 -13.93 5.44 3.10
C SER A 48 -12.89 4.34 3.22
N VAL A 49 -11.70 4.54 2.69
CA VAL A 49 -10.68 3.51 2.62
C VAL A 49 -9.77 3.47 3.85
N GLN A 50 -9.62 4.58 4.56
CA GLN A 50 -8.76 4.63 5.74
C GLN A 50 -9.14 3.59 6.79
N ALA A 51 -10.43 3.41 7.03
CA ALA A 51 -10.89 2.42 8.00
C ALA A 51 -10.53 1.00 7.57
N ALA A 52 -10.64 0.70 6.27
CA ALA A 52 -10.29 -0.60 5.73
C ALA A 52 -8.77 -0.84 5.81
N ILE A 53 -7.97 0.17 5.49
CA ILE A 53 -6.52 0.09 5.62
C ILE A 53 -6.15 -0.27 7.06
N LYS A 54 -6.71 0.46 8.02
CA LYS A 54 -6.42 0.25 9.43
C LYS A 54 -6.90 -1.12 9.89
N LYS A 55 -8.06 -1.57 9.43
CA LYS A 55 -8.61 -2.87 9.78
C LYS A 55 -7.67 -4.01 9.42
N PHE A 56 -6.97 -3.91 8.30
CA PHE A 56 -6.04 -4.94 7.85
C PHE A 56 -4.59 -4.63 8.23
N GLY A 57 -4.38 -3.67 9.12
CA GLY A 57 -3.05 -3.36 9.65
C GLY A 57 -2.15 -2.66 8.65
N GLY A 58 -2.73 -2.01 7.65
CA GLY A 58 -1.97 -1.32 6.63
C GLY A 58 -1.75 0.16 6.95
N ARG A 59 -0.92 0.78 6.13
CA ARG A 59 -0.70 2.22 6.19
C ARG A 59 -0.25 2.74 4.84
N TYR A 60 -0.52 4.01 4.57
CA TYR A 60 0.02 4.67 3.40
C TYR A 60 1.52 4.92 3.59
N LEU A 61 2.30 4.64 2.54
CA LEU A 61 3.69 5.06 2.45
C LEU A 61 3.85 6.24 1.51
N ALA A 62 3.04 6.27 0.44
CA ALA A 62 3.02 7.38 -0.50
C ALA A 62 1.63 7.47 -1.12
N ARG A 63 1.22 8.69 -1.44
CA ARG A 63 -0.01 8.98 -2.16
C ARG A 63 0.16 10.36 -2.75
N THR A 64 0.67 10.41 -3.98
CA THR A 64 1.16 11.69 -4.50
C THR A 64 1.16 11.72 -6.03
N GLU A 65 1.08 12.95 -6.55
CA GLU A 65 1.31 13.26 -7.95
C GLU A 65 2.68 13.95 -8.13
N LYS A 66 3.38 14.21 -7.04
CA LYS A 66 4.71 14.84 -7.08
C LYS A 66 5.76 13.76 -7.32
N ILE A 67 6.01 13.48 -8.58
CA ILE A 67 6.89 12.40 -9.01
C ILE A 67 7.95 13.00 -9.92
N THR A 68 9.21 12.73 -9.61
CA THR A 68 10.34 13.18 -10.40
C THR A 68 10.87 12.00 -11.21
N ALA A 69 10.86 12.13 -12.53
CA ALA A 69 11.42 11.10 -13.39
C ALA A 69 12.95 11.11 -13.29
N LEU A 70 13.51 9.93 -13.12
CA LEU A 70 14.96 9.74 -13.26
C LEU A 70 15.27 9.14 -14.62
N ASP A 71 14.35 8.33 -15.12
CA ASP A 71 14.50 7.66 -16.40
C ASP A 71 13.11 7.29 -16.89
N GLY A 72 12.83 7.55 -18.15
CA GLY A 72 11.56 7.24 -18.76
C GLY A 72 10.41 8.16 -18.32
N THR A 73 9.20 7.77 -18.68
CA THR A 73 8.00 8.54 -18.36
C THR A 73 7.48 8.13 -16.98
N PRO A 74 7.36 9.06 -16.03
CA PRO A 74 6.84 8.72 -14.71
C PRO A 74 5.33 8.54 -14.74
N PRO A 75 4.76 7.84 -13.75
CA PRO A 75 3.31 7.80 -13.61
C PRO A 75 2.76 9.19 -13.29
N LYS A 76 1.48 9.41 -13.56
CA LYS A 76 0.79 10.65 -13.19
C LYS A 76 0.51 10.70 -11.69
N ARG A 77 0.28 9.56 -11.08
CA ARG A 77 0.00 9.44 -9.67
C ARG A 77 0.43 8.06 -9.20
N ILE A 78 0.90 8.00 -7.96
CA ILE A 78 1.28 6.74 -7.35
C ILE A 78 0.71 6.65 -5.94
N ILE A 79 0.29 5.46 -5.58
CA ILE A 79 -0.17 5.16 -4.23
C ILE A 79 0.56 3.91 -3.78
N ILE A 80 1.16 3.96 -2.59
CA ILE A 80 1.87 2.82 -2.01
C ILE A 80 1.35 2.63 -0.60
N TRP A 81 0.89 1.41 -0.32
CA TRP A 81 0.51 0.97 1.02
C TRP A 81 1.48 -0.10 1.50
N SER A 82 1.60 -0.24 2.80
CA SER A 82 2.36 -1.32 3.43
C SER A 82 1.41 -2.19 4.24
N PHE A 83 1.60 -3.50 4.17
CA PHE A 83 0.88 -4.48 4.97
C PHE A 83 1.87 -5.51 5.51
N ALA A 84 1.47 -6.20 6.59
CA ALA A 84 2.34 -7.18 7.24
C ALA A 84 2.47 -8.47 6.44
N SER A 85 1.51 -8.78 5.57
CA SER A 85 1.51 -10.04 4.81
C SER A 85 0.75 -9.88 3.50
N PRO A 86 1.02 -10.75 2.52
CA PRO A 86 0.25 -10.76 1.27
C PRO A 86 -1.24 -11.01 1.50
N GLU A 87 -1.57 -11.85 2.48
CA GLU A 87 -2.96 -12.18 2.79
C GLU A 87 -3.73 -10.95 3.27
N LYS A 88 -3.10 -10.15 4.13
CA LYS A 88 -3.71 -8.90 4.60
C LYS A 88 -3.85 -7.88 3.49
N ALA A 89 -2.85 -7.78 2.62
CA ALA A 89 -2.89 -6.90 1.47
C ALA A 89 -4.02 -7.29 0.52
N GLN A 90 -4.19 -8.57 0.23
CA GLN A 90 -5.26 -9.05 -0.63
C GLN A 90 -6.63 -8.87 0.02
N ALA A 91 -6.74 -9.10 1.33
CA ALA A 91 -7.97 -8.87 2.05
C ALA A 91 -8.41 -7.40 1.99
N PHE A 92 -7.45 -6.48 2.16
CA PHE A 92 -7.71 -5.06 1.96
C PHE A 92 -8.17 -4.76 0.53
N TRP A 93 -7.47 -5.28 -0.47
CA TRP A 93 -7.77 -5.04 -1.88
C TRP A 93 -9.17 -5.52 -2.25
N ASN A 94 -9.61 -6.61 -1.63
CA ASN A 94 -10.92 -7.20 -1.86
C ASN A 94 -12.01 -6.68 -0.92
N SER A 95 -11.69 -5.74 -0.04
CA SER A 95 -12.68 -5.13 0.84
C SER A 95 -13.73 -4.36 0.02
N PRO A 96 -14.98 -4.26 0.50
CA PRO A 96 -16.02 -3.53 -0.23
C PRO A 96 -15.64 -2.08 -0.49
N GLU A 97 -14.98 -1.42 0.45
CA GLU A 97 -14.56 -0.03 0.32
C GLU A 97 -13.54 0.12 -0.80
N GLN A 98 -12.51 -0.73 -0.83
CA GLN A 98 -11.47 -0.66 -1.84
C GLN A 98 -11.99 -1.10 -3.20
N LYS A 99 -12.91 -2.05 -3.25
CA LYS A 99 -13.53 -2.46 -4.52
C LYS A 99 -14.24 -1.30 -5.21
N LYS A 100 -14.98 -0.50 -4.46
CA LYS A 100 -15.66 0.67 -5.01
C LYS A 100 -14.65 1.68 -5.58
N VAL A 101 -13.59 1.93 -4.84
CA VAL A 101 -12.53 2.85 -5.27
C VAL A 101 -11.84 2.30 -6.52
N ASN A 102 -11.55 1.01 -6.55
CA ASN A 102 -10.91 0.36 -7.70
C ASN A 102 -11.77 0.46 -8.95
N GLU A 103 -13.08 0.26 -8.82
CA GLU A 103 -14.01 0.33 -9.93
C GLU A 103 -13.99 1.72 -10.57
N ILE A 104 -14.06 2.75 -9.75
CA ILE A 104 -14.00 4.13 -10.23
C ILE A 104 -12.64 4.43 -10.84
N ARG A 105 -11.57 3.99 -10.20
CA ARG A 105 -10.21 4.18 -10.72
C ARG A 105 -10.05 3.55 -12.10
N MET A 106 -10.55 2.35 -12.29
CA MET A 106 -10.49 1.65 -13.57
C MET A 106 -11.27 2.37 -14.66
N ASN A 107 -12.35 3.04 -14.29
CA ASN A 107 -13.20 3.78 -15.26
C ASN A 107 -12.68 5.19 -15.54
N THR A 108 -11.78 5.72 -14.75
CA THR A 108 -11.32 7.11 -14.85
C THR A 108 -9.84 7.24 -15.13
N THR A 109 -9.11 6.13 -15.16
CA THR A 109 -7.66 6.13 -15.36
C THR A 109 -7.20 4.93 -16.18
N LYS A 110 -5.98 5.03 -16.70
CA LYS A 110 -5.20 3.87 -17.12
C LYS A 110 -4.20 3.61 -16.01
N SER A 111 -4.33 2.46 -15.37
CA SER A 111 -3.55 2.17 -14.19
C SER A 111 -3.34 0.67 -14.03
N ARG A 112 -2.41 0.34 -13.16
CA ARG A 112 -2.13 -1.03 -12.77
C ARG A 112 -1.86 -1.07 -11.27
N ALA A 113 -2.06 -2.23 -10.67
CA ALA A 113 -1.81 -2.42 -9.25
C ALA A 113 -1.21 -3.80 -9.04
N PHE A 114 -0.32 -3.90 -8.07
CA PHE A 114 0.39 -5.14 -7.80
C PHE A 114 0.91 -5.14 -6.37
N ILE A 115 1.25 -6.33 -5.90
CA ILE A 115 1.88 -6.51 -4.59
C ILE A 115 3.35 -6.84 -4.85
N VAL A 116 4.24 -6.18 -4.11
CA VAL A 116 5.67 -6.51 -4.11
C VAL A 116 6.10 -6.86 -2.71
N GLU A 117 6.97 -7.84 -2.59
CA GLU A 117 7.56 -8.18 -1.30
C GLU A 117 8.66 -7.17 -0.98
N GLY A 118 8.66 -6.70 0.27
CA GLY A 118 9.71 -5.83 0.77
C GLY A 118 10.88 -6.61 1.35
N LEU A 119 11.80 -5.89 1.95
CA LEU A 119 12.97 -6.46 2.61
C LEU A 119 12.75 -6.65 4.11
#